data_884ff4971eef91b605ba5a87c18c8902
#
_entry.id   884ff4971eef91b605ba5a87c18c8902
#
_cell.length_a   1.000
_cell.length_b   1.000
_cell.length_c   1.000
_cell.angle_alpha   90.00
_cell.angle_beta   90.00
_cell.angle_gamma   90.00
#
_symmetry.space_group_name_H-M   'P 1'
#
loop_
_entity.id
_entity.type
_entity.pdbx_description
1 polymer ?
#
loop_
_entity_poly.entity_id
_entity_poly.type
_entity_poly.pdbx_seq_one_letter_code
_entity_poly.pdbx_strand_id
1 'polypeptide(L)'
;TGKTSITAKTERAIRQQALKQIFGKIKRRGSGNHKSKGNGLGDEQTGNFRNYQYGDPIDKVSMTESIRNAQINNGTADFSLTENDLVIEDTMHKAQMSTVLMIDISHSMILYGEDRITPAKKVAMALAELITTRYPKDTLDILVFGNDSWIIDIKDLPYLKVGPYHTNTVAGLQLAMDVLRRKKNT
;
A
#
# COMPACT_ATOMS: atom_id res chain seq x y z
N THR A 1 14.90 -29.72 22.68
CA THR A 1 13.84 -28.72 22.87
C THR A 1 13.28 -28.37 21.52
N GLY A 2 12.17 -29.06 21.12
CA GLY A 2 11.52 -28.86 19.84
C GLY A 2 10.90 -27.46 19.76
N LYS A 3 11.33 -26.65 18.78
CA LYS A 3 10.62 -25.42 18.41
C LYS A 3 9.33 -25.83 17.72
N THR A 4 8.20 -25.68 18.38
CA THR A 4 6.87 -25.79 17.75
C THR A 4 6.69 -24.59 16.83
N SER A 5 6.82 -24.80 15.51
CA SER A 5 6.49 -23.78 14.51
C SER A 5 5.03 -23.96 14.10
N ILE A 6 4.31 -22.85 14.06
CA ILE A 6 2.94 -22.80 13.55
C ILE A 6 2.99 -22.97 12.03
N THR A 7 2.05 -23.72 11.45
CA THR A 7 1.98 -23.86 9.99
C THR A 7 1.54 -22.56 9.33
N ALA A 8 1.96 -22.30 8.07
CA ALA A 8 1.58 -21.10 7.31
C ALA A 8 0.05 -20.91 7.23
N LYS A 9 -0.72 -22.02 7.21
CA LYS A 9 -2.19 -21.99 7.24
C LYS A 9 -2.71 -21.43 8.56
N THR A 10 -2.12 -21.86 9.68
CA THR A 10 -2.50 -21.39 11.02
C THR A 10 -2.11 -19.92 11.23
N GLU A 11 -0.93 -19.52 10.78
CA GLU A 11 -0.51 -18.10 10.83
C GLU A 11 -1.47 -17.20 10.07
N ARG A 12 -1.87 -17.60 8.87
CA ARG A 12 -2.87 -16.87 8.07
C ARG A 12 -4.22 -16.80 8.78
N ALA A 13 -4.66 -17.87 9.41
CA ALA A 13 -5.91 -17.88 10.18
C ALA A 13 -5.87 -16.92 11.36
N ILE A 14 -4.75 -16.85 12.09
CA ILE A 14 -4.55 -15.90 13.20
C ILE A 14 -4.62 -14.46 12.71
N ARG A 15 -3.95 -14.12 11.60
CA ARG A 15 -4.00 -12.77 11.00
C ARG A 15 -5.41 -12.40 10.54
N GLN A 16 -6.12 -13.32 9.89
CA GLN A 16 -7.50 -13.09 9.48
C GLN A 16 -8.45 -12.89 10.67
N GLN A 17 -8.24 -13.63 11.76
CA GLN A 17 -9.00 -13.46 12.98
C GLN A 17 -8.72 -12.09 13.62
N ALA A 18 -7.45 -11.67 13.69
CA ALA A 18 -7.06 -10.34 14.16
C ALA A 18 -7.69 -9.23 13.31
N LEU A 19 -7.68 -9.37 11.98
CA LEU A 19 -8.34 -8.44 11.07
C LEU A 19 -9.83 -8.30 11.36
N LYS A 20 -10.54 -9.43 11.55
CA LYS A 20 -11.97 -9.42 11.89
C LYS A 20 -12.26 -8.76 13.24
N GLN A 21 -11.41 -9.01 14.24
CA GLN A 21 -11.58 -8.44 15.58
C GLN A 21 -11.36 -6.93 15.62
N ILE A 22 -10.38 -6.42 14.87
CA ILE A 22 -9.99 -5.00 14.91
C ILE A 22 -10.80 -4.15 13.94
N PHE A 23 -10.98 -4.62 12.70
CA PHE A 23 -11.62 -3.84 11.64
C PHE A 23 -13.05 -4.32 11.31
N GLY A 24 -13.55 -5.34 11.99
CA GLY A 24 -14.88 -5.92 11.74
C GLY A 24 -14.96 -6.60 10.38
N LYS A 25 -16.19 -6.69 9.84
CA LYS A 25 -16.41 -7.27 8.52
C LYS A 25 -16.06 -6.26 7.42
N ILE A 26 -14.79 -6.24 7.01
CA ILE A 26 -14.41 -5.50 5.81
C ILE A 26 -15.01 -6.23 4.60
N LYS A 27 -16.05 -5.62 4.00
CA LYS A 27 -16.60 -6.13 2.73
C LYS A 27 -15.49 -6.04 1.67
N ARG A 28 -15.22 -7.14 0.99
CA ARG A 28 -14.37 -7.18 -0.21
C ARG A 28 -15.00 -6.30 -1.29
N ARG A 29 -14.61 -5.04 -1.33
CA ARG A 29 -14.77 -4.20 -2.51
C ARG A 29 -13.43 -4.30 -3.21
N GLY A 30 -13.35 -4.80 -4.44
CA GLY A 30 -12.20 -4.91 -5.32
C GLY A 30 -10.80 -4.56 -4.77
N SER A 31 -9.77 -4.73 -5.56
CA SER A 31 -8.41 -4.28 -5.20
C SER A 31 -8.42 -2.77 -4.87
N GLY A 32 -8.00 -2.37 -3.69
CA GLY A 32 -7.86 -0.97 -3.32
C GLY A 32 -6.73 -0.32 -4.12
N ASN A 33 -6.98 0.86 -4.65
CA ASN A 33 -5.98 1.67 -5.35
C ASN A 33 -5.87 3.03 -4.66
N HIS A 34 -4.64 3.49 -4.45
CA HIS A 34 -4.40 4.87 -4.03
C HIS A 34 -4.45 5.78 -5.26
N LYS A 35 -5.33 6.78 -5.24
CA LYS A 35 -5.37 7.80 -6.29
C LYS A 35 -4.28 8.82 -5.99
N SER A 36 -3.33 8.98 -6.89
CA SER A 36 -2.30 10.02 -6.84
C SER A 36 -2.61 11.09 -7.89
N LYS A 37 -2.40 12.36 -7.55
CA LYS A 37 -2.49 13.50 -8.49
C LYS A 37 -1.15 13.80 -9.19
N GLY A 38 -0.16 12.93 -9.07
CA GLY A 38 1.19 13.15 -9.62
C GLY A 38 1.58 12.11 -10.68
N ASN A 39 2.57 12.47 -11.51
CA ASN A 39 3.17 11.58 -12.50
C ASN A 39 3.96 10.47 -11.77
N GLY A 40 3.48 9.23 -11.82
CA GLY A 40 4.16 8.04 -11.31
C GLY A 40 4.49 7.07 -12.45
N LEU A 41 5.55 6.28 -12.28
CA LEU A 41 5.92 5.19 -13.18
C LEU A 41 4.92 4.02 -12.99
N GLY A 42 3.91 3.93 -13.83
CA GLY A 42 2.96 2.81 -13.80
C GLY A 42 1.63 3.18 -14.45
N ASP A 43 1.58 3.17 -15.77
CA ASP A 43 0.38 3.40 -16.55
C ASP A 43 -0.42 2.09 -16.69
N GLU A 44 -1.53 1.94 -15.92
CA GLU A 44 -2.60 1.05 -16.36
C GLU A 44 -3.67 1.89 -17.04
N GLN A 45 -3.93 1.59 -18.31
CA GLN A 45 -5.02 2.14 -19.09
C GLN A 45 -6.35 1.78 -18.43
N THR A 46 -7.12 2.77 -18.04
CA THR A 46 -8.40 2.55 -17.33
C THR A 46 -9.59 2.47 -18.28
N GLY A 47 -9.37 2.73 -19.57
CA GLY A 47 -10.44 2.84 -20.56
C GLY A 47 -11.37 4.03 -20.30
N ASN A 48 -11.02 4.94 -19.41
CA ASN A 48 -11.72 6.19 -19.24
C ASN A 48 -11.13 7.25 -20.17
N PHE A 49 -11.99 7.91 -20.95
CA PHE A 49 -11.61 8.93 -21.90
C PHE A 49 -12.17 10.28 -21.46
N ARG A 50 -11.40 11.35 -21.68
CA ARG A 50 -11.86 12.74 -21.49
C ARG A 50 -11.43 13.60 -22.66
N ASN A 51 -12.08 14.72 -22.86
CA ASN A 51 -11.67 15.67 -23.88
C ASN A 51 -10.29 16.25 -23.56
N TYR A 52 -9.49 16.50 -24.59
CA TYR A 52 -8.21 17.16 -24.51
C TYR A 52 -8.35 18.56 -23.90
N GLN A 53 -7.40 18.95 -23.07
CA GLN A 53 -7.28 20.30 -22.54
C GLN A 53 -5.86 20.82 -22.86
N TYR A 54 -5.76 22.11 -23.13
CA TYR A 54 -4.46 22.73 -23.41
C TYR A 54 -3.44 22.46 -22.30
N GLY A 55 -2.31 21.87 -22.69
CA GLY A 55 -1.26 21.45 -21.75
C GLY A 55 -1.25 19.93 -21.47
N ASP A 56 -2.22 19.17 -21.97
CA ASP A 56 -2.17 17.71 -21.89
C ASP A 56 -1.06 17.15 -22.80
N PRO A 57 -0.38 16.06 -22.37
CA PRO A 57 0.66 15.44 -23.16
C PRO A 57 0.05 14.75 -24.40
N ILE A 58 0.61 15.05 -25.58
CA ILE A 58 0.13 14.56 -26.88
C ILE A 58 0.28 13.04 -27.01
N ASP A 59 1.25 12.46 -26.35
CA ASP A 59 1.48 11.00 -26.33
C ASP A 59 0.33 10.20 -25.69
N LYS A 60 -0.53 10.87 -24.92
CA LYS A 60 -1.73 10.28 -24.30
C LYS A 60 -3.01 10.47 -25.11
N VAL A 61 -2.92 11.07 -26.28
CA VAL A 61 -4.07 11.24 -27.16
C VAL A 61 -4.47 9.88 -27.75
N SER A 62 -5.71 9.45 -27.48
CA SER A 62 -6.30 8.29 -28.14
C SER A 62 -6.77 8.66 -29.53
N MET A 63 -5.94 8.35 -30.55
CA MET A 63 -6.29 8.65 -31.94
C MET A 63 -7.59 7.96 -32.39
N THR A 64 -7.85 6.74 -31.89
CA THR A 64 -9.07 6.00 -32.24
C THR A 64 -10.33 6.72 -31.79
N GLU A 65 -10.37 7.16 -30.53
CA GLU A 65 -11.52 7.89 -29.97
C GLU A 65 -11.61 9.32 -30.53
N SER A 66 -10.47 9.96 -30.78
CA SER A 66 -10.43 11.29 -31.43
C SER A 66 -10.99 11.26 -32.86
N ILE A 67 -10.62 10.27 -33.67
CA ILE A 67 -11.17 10.08 -35.01
C ILE A 67 -12.67 9.78 -34.94
N ARG A 68 -13.09 8.97 -34.00
CA ARG A 68 -14.51 8.69 -33.77
C ARG A 68 -15.32 9.96 -33.43
N ASN A 69 -14.78 10.82 -32.56
CA ASN A 69 -15.41 12.10 -32.24
C ASN A 69 -15.47 13.01 -33.47
N ALA A 70 -14.39 13.11 -34.24
CA ALA A 70 -14.36 13.92 -35.44
C ALA A 70 -15.41 13.43 -36.48
N GLN A 71 -15.61 12.13 -36.63
CA GLN A 71 -16.64 11.55 -37.50
C GLN A 71 -18.05 11.87 -37.00
N ILE A 72 -18.27 11.87 -35.70
CA ILE A 72 -19.57 12.20 -35.10
C ILE A 72 -19.87 13.69 -35.29
N ASN A 73 -18.87 14.57 -35.11
CA ASN A 73 -19.03 16.01 -35.15
C ASN A 73 -19.12 16.58 -36.58
N ASN A 74 -18.27 16.07 -37.49
CA ASN A 74 -18.07 16.64 -38.83
C ASN A 74 -18.63 15.75 -39.96
N GLY A 75 -19.11 14.54 -39.65
CA GLY A 75 -19.53 13.57 -40.62
C GLY A 75 -18.40 12.83 -41.35
N THR A 76 -18.74 11.87 -42.18
CA THR A 76 -17.74 11.03 -42.88
C THR A 76 -17.34 11.58 -44.25
N ALA A 77 -18.13 12.52 -44.84
CA ALA A 77 -17.88 13.06 -46.14
C ALA A 77 -16.77 14.13 -46.19
N ASP A 78 -16.74 15.01 -45.18
CA ASP A 78 -15.73 16.07 -45.03
C ASP A 78 -14.97 15.88 -43.70
N PHE A 79 -14.18 14.81 -43.64
CA PHE A 79 -13.43 14.50 -42.42
C PHE A 79 -12.39 15.58 -42.12
N SER A 80 -12.55 16.22 -40.97
CA SER A 80 -11.56 17.12 -40.39
C SER A 80 -11.41 16.80 -38.89
N LEU A 81 -10.15 16.76 -38.44
CA LEU A 81 -9.82 16.57 -37.03
C LEU A 81 -9.47 17.92 -36.41
N THR A 82 -10.26 18.35 -35.43
CA THR A 82 -10.03 19.60 -34.71
C THR A 82 -9.57 19.32 -33.27
N GLU A 83 -9.03 20.33 -32.58
CA GLU A 83 -8.61 20.20 -31.19
C GLU A 83 -9.75 19.76 -30.26
N ASN A 84 -10.98 20.15 -30.55
CA ASN A 84 -12.17 19.77 -29.79
C ASN A 84 -12.54 18.27 -29.93
N ASP A 85 -12.03 17.60 -30.96
CA ASP A 85 -12.26 16.19 -31.20
C ASP A 85 -11.24 15.32 -30.48
N LEU A 86 -10.14 15.92 -30.00
CA LEU A 86 -9.08 15.18 -29.35
C LEU A 86 -9.53 14.63 -27.99
N VAL A 87 -9.24 13.36 -27.80
CA VAL A 87 -9.57 12.61 -26.59
C VAL A 87 -8.31 12.08 -25.94
N ILE A 88 -8.19 12.33 -24.67
CA ILE A 88 -7.11 11.81 -23.82
C ILE A 88 -7.60 10.55 -23.13
N GLU A 89 -6.77 9.51 -23.17
CA GLU A 89 -6.96 8.33 -22.34
C GLU A 89 -6.52 8.67 -20.90
N ASP A 90 -7.48 8.60 -19.98
CA ASP A 90 -7.21 8.92 -18.57
C ASP A 90 -6.45 7.75 -17.93
N THR A 91 -5.16 7.93 -17.78
CA THR A 91 -4.31 6.96 -17.10
C THR A 91 -4.41 7.17 -15.59
N MET A 92 -4.99 6.21 -14.88
CA MET A 92 -4.91 6.23 -13.42
C MET A 92 -3.50 5.82 -13.00
N HIS A 93 -2.74 6.78 -12.49
CA HIS A 93 -1.52 6.46 -11.77
C HIS A 93 -1.87 5.70 -10.50
N LYS A 94 -1.62 4.40 -10.51
CA LYS A 94 -1.72 3.58 -9.31
C LYS A 94 -0.47 3.83 -8.48
N ALA A 95 -0.58 4.74 -7.52
CA ALA A 95 0.50 4.96 -6.58
C ALA A 95 0.69 3.70 -5.73
N GLN A 96 1.87 3.13 -5.77
CA GLN A 96 2.32 2.10 -4.84
C GLN A 96 2.72 2.79 -3.54
N MET A 97 2.15 2.35 -2.43
CA MET A 97 2.48 2.88 -1.12
C MET A 97 3.46 1.95 -0.41
N SER A 98 4.50 2.53 0.19
CA SER A 98 5.41 1.81 1.09
C SER A 98 5.12 2.21 2.52
N THR A 99 4.77 1.23 3.35
CA THR A 99 4.43 1.42 4.77
C THR A 99 5.50 0.75 5.63
N VAL A 100 5.96 1.46 6.64
CA VAL A 100 6.81 0.89 7.70
C VAL A 100 6.04 0.92 9.01
N LEU A 101 5.82 -0.24 9.59
CA LEU A 101 5.19 -0.40 10.90
C LEU A 101 6.26 -0.56 11.97
N MET A 102 6.31 0.37 12.91
CA MET A 102 7.26 0.35 14.03
C MET A 102 6.57 -0.17 15.30
N ILE A 103 7.18 -1.16 15.96
CA ILE A 103 6.66 -1.74 17.21
C ILE A 103 7.69 -1.57 18.31
N ASP A 104 7.30 -0.91 19.36
CA ASP A 104 8.10 -0.82 20.58
C ASP A 104 8.07 -2.17 21.32
N ILE A 105 9.26 -2.71 21.62
CA ILE A 105 9.43 -3.93 22.42
C ILE A 105 10.21 -3.66 23.71
N SER A 106 10.33 -2.41 24.11
CA SER A 106 10.97 -2.01 25.36
C SER A 106 10.21 -2.47 26.58
N HIS A 107 10.88 -2.45 27.73
CA HIS A 107 10.30 -2.86 29.01
C HIS A 107 9.04 -2.06 29.39
N SER A 108 8.92 -0.82 28.93
CA SER A 108 7.74 0.03 29.18
C SER A 108 6.42 -0.55 28.65
N MET A 109 6.49 -1.50 27.70
CA MET A 109 5.31 -2.17 27.12
C MET A 109 4.63 -3.16 28.07
N ILE A 110 5.26 -3.50 29.21
CA ILE A 110 4.73 -4.41 30.25
C ILE A 110 4.79 -3.80 31.66
N LEU A 111 5.15 -2.51 31.80
CA LEU A 111 5.22 -1.85 33.08
C LEU A 111 3.83 -1.70 33.72
N TYR A 112 3.81 -1.71 35.05
CA TYR A 112 2.60 -1.52 35.87
C TYR A 112 1.51 -2.57 35.70
N GLY A 113 1.87 -3.80 35.23
CA GLY A 113 0.91 -4.88 35.03
C GLY A 113 0.04 -4.73 33.79
N GLU A 114 0.30 -3.73 32.95
CA GLU A 114 -0.38 -3.54 31.66
C GLU A 114 0.34 -4.31 30.55
N ASP A 115 -0.38 -5.20 29.88
CA ASP A 115 0.09 -5.87 28.67
C ASP A 115 -0.24 -5.05 27.42
N ARG A 116 0.67 -4.18 27.03
CA ARG A 116 0.51 -3.35 25.82
C ARG A 116 1.00 -4.05 24.55
N ILE A 117 1.88 -5.05 24.69
CA ILE A 117 2.45 -5.75 23.52
C ILE A 117 1.42 -6.66 22.84
N THR A 118 0.54 -7.32 23.59
CA THR A 118 -0.48 -8.20 23.01
C THR A 118 -1.45 -7.46 22.10
N PRO A 119 -2.06 -6.32 22.50
CA PRO A 119 -2.87 -5.54 21.57
C PRO A 119 -2.04 -4.97 20.41
N ALA A 120 -0.80 -4.52 20.61
CA ALA A 120 0.06 -4.04 19.54
C ALA A 120 0.30 -5.13 18.47
N LYS A 121 0.60 -6.36 18.89
CA LYS A 121 0.73 -7.51 17.99
C LYS A 121 -0.55 -7.79 17.20
N LYS A 122 -1.71 -7.72 17.84
CA LYS A 122 -3.01 -7.91 17.16
C LYS A 122 -3.24 -6.87 16.08
N VAL A 123 -2.97 -5.59 16.39
CA VAL A 123 -3.09 -4.50 15.41
C VAL A 123 -2.11 -4.70 14.25
N ALA A 124 -0.85 -5.04 14.55
CA ALA A 124 0.16 -5.30 13.53
C ALA A 124 -0.23 -6.45 12.58
N MET A 125 -0.72 -7.57 13.14
CA MET A 125 -1.21 -8.70 12.34
C MET A 125 -2.43 -8.34 11.50
N ALA A 126 -3.35 -7.56 12.04
CA ALA A 126 -4.54 -7.12 11.31
C ALA A 126 -4.16 -6.18 10.16
N LEU A 127 -3.24 -5.24 10.40
CA LEU A 127 -2.76 -4.31 9.38
C LEU A 127 -1.98 -5.05 8.27
N ALA A 128 -1.13 -6.00 8.65
CA ALA A 128 -0.40 -6.84 7.70
C ALA A 128 -1.38 -7.61 6.78
N GLU A 129 -2.40 -8.24 7.34
CA GLU A 129 -3.41 -8.95 6.54
C GLU A 129 -4.22 -7.99 5.67
N LEU A 130 -4.55 -6.80 6.17
CA LEU A 130 -5.27 -5.77 5.41
C LEU A 130 -4.47 -5.32 4.19
N ILE A 131 -3.21 -4.94 4.38
CA ILE A 131 -2.35 -4.44 3.30
C ILE A 131 -2.11 -5.55 2.27
N THR A 132 -1.68 -6.72 2.68
CA THR A 132 -1.37 -7.83 1.76
C THR A 132 -2.58 -8.35 0.98
N THR A 133 -3.80 -8.22 1.56
CA THR A 133 -5.02 -8.73 0.91
C THR A 133 -5.70 -7.67 0.05
N ARG A 134 -5.73 -6.41 0.51
CA ARG A 134 -6.49 -5.35 -0.15
C ARG A 134 -5.65 -4.50 -1.09
N TYR A 135 -4.37 -4.36 -0.77
CA TYR A 135 -3.41 -3.53 -1.52
C TYR A 135 -2.18 -4.35 -1.92
N PRO A 136 -2.32 -5.33 -2.84
CA PRO A 136 -1.25 -6.28 -3.16
C PRO A 136 -0.02 -5.63 -3.82
N LYS A 137 -0.15 -4.39 -4.32
CA LYS A 137 0.97 -3.60 -4.88
C LYS A 137 1.72 -2.80 -3.81
N ASP A 138 1.10 -2.61 -2.63
CA ASP A 138 1.74 -1.89 -1.53
C ASP A 138 2.75 -2.78 -0.82
N THR A 139 3.77 -2.17 -0.25
CA THR A 139 4.74 -2.88 0.56
C THR A 139 4.57 -2.55 2.03
N LEU A 140 4.73 -3.57 2.88
CA LEU A 140 4.74 -3.43 4.32
C LEU A 140 6.02 -4.01 4.88
N ASP A 141 6.80 -3.19 5.56
CA ASP A 141 7.93 -3.62 6.37
C ASP A 141 7.59 -3.43 7.84
N ILE A 142 7.99 -4.39 8.65
CA ILE A 142 7.76 -4.34 10.09
C ILE A 142 9.13 -4.27 10.77
N LEU A 143 9.30 -3.26 11.59
CA LEU A 143 10.49 -3.13 12.42
C LEU A 143 10.11 -3.07 13.90
N VAL A 144 10.98 -3.57 14.71
CA VAL A 144 10.90 -3.49 16.16
C VAL A 144 12.05 -2.65 16.69
N PHE A 145 11.81 -1.96 17.79
CA PHE A 145 12.85 -1.17 18.44
C PHE A 145 12.80 -1.31 19.96
N GLY A 146 13.98 -1.27 20.54
CA GLY A 146 14.26 -1.28 21.96
C GLY A 146 15.56 -0.50 22.19
N ASN A 147 16.66 -1.13 22.65
CA ASN A 147 17.98 -0.50 22.65
C ASN A 147 18.48 -0.20 21.23
N ASP A 148 18.20 -1.11 20.32
CA ASP A 148 18.45 -1.03 18.88
C ASP A 148 17.16 -1.25 18.09
N SER A 149 17.27 -1.24 16.75
CA SER A 149 16.16 -1.50 15.86
C SER A 149 16.53 -2.50 14.78
N TRP A 150 15.59 -3.37 14.41
CA TRP A 150 15.75 -4.33 13.31
C TRP A 150 14.44 -4.68 12.64
N ILE A 151 14.51 -5.17 11.40
CA ILE A 151 13.37 -5.59 10.61
C ILE A 151 13.02 -7.03 11.01
N ILE A 152 11.72 -7.32 11.07
CA ILE A 152 11.18 -8.66 11.31
C ILE A 152 10.22 -9.07 10.20
N ASP A 153 10.07 -10.36 9.98
CA ASP A 153 9.05 -10.90 9.08
C ASP A 153 7.65 -10.88 9.73
N ILE A 154 6.62 -10.77 8.88
CA ILE A 154 5.22 -10.85 9.35
C ILE A 154 4.96 -12.16 10.13
N LYS A 155 5.62 -13.27 9.75
CA LYS A 155 5.50 -14.57 10.44
C LYS A 155 6.03 -14.54 11.87
N ASP A 156 6.92 -13.61 12.20
CA ASP A 156 7.54 -13.51 13.53
C ASP A 156 6.69 -12.72 14.52
N LEU A 157 5.70 -11.96 14.04
CA LEU A 157 4.80 -11.15 14.87
C LEU A 157 4.13 -11.90 16.02
N PRO A 158 3.58 -13.12 15.85
CA PRO A 158 2.96 -13.86 16.95
C PRO A 158 3.94 -14.17 18.08
N TYR A 159 5.21 -14.36 17.75
CA TYR A 159 6.28 -14.76 18.68
C TYR A 159 7.01 -13.59 19.33
N LEU A 160 6.66 -12.36 18.95
CA LEU A 160 7.30 -11.14 19.47
C LEU A 160 7.12 -11.05 20.99
N LYS A 161 8.23 -10.81 21.67
CA LYS A 161 8.26 -10.66 23.13
C LYS A 161 8.91 -9.33 23.48
N VAL A 162 8.46 -8.76 24.59
CA VAL A 162 9.12 -7.61 25.22
C VAL A 162 10.44 -8.09 25.82
N GLY A 163 11.50 -7.31 25.60
CA GLY A 163 12.79 -7.54 26.21
C GLY A 163 13.11 -6.54 27.31
N PRO A 164 14.22 -6.75 28.03
CA PRO A 164 14.72 -5.81 29.02
C PRO A 164 15.41 -4.61 28.35
N TYR A 165 14.72 -4.00 27.38
CA TYR A 165 15.27 -2.93 26.55
C TYR A 165 14.78 -1.57 27.03
N HIS A 166 15.63 -0.55 26.86
CA HIS A 166 15.23 0.85 26.92
C HIS A 166 14.55 1.25 25.60
N THR A 167 13.78 2.31 25.62
CA THR A 167 13.12 2.81 24.42
C THR A 167 14.07 3.72 23.62
N ASN A 168 14.63 3.24 22.51
CA ASN A 168 15.42 4.03 21.59
C ASN A 168 14.64 4.31 20.30
N THR A 169 13.73 5.27 20.40
CA THR A 169 12.89 5.69 19.25
C THR A 169 13.73 6.25 18.10
N VAL A 170 14.87 6.88 18.40
CA VAL A 170 15.76 7.45 17.37
C VAL A 170 16.30 6.36 16.45
N ALA A 171 16.80 5.25 17.01
CA ALA A 171 17.25 4.11 16.21
C ALA A 171 16.13 3.54 15.34
N GLY A 172 14.92 3.41 15.89
CA GLY A 172 13.75 2.97 15.14
C GLY A 172 13.40 3.89 13.97
N LEU A 173 13.37 5.20 14.19
CA LEU A 173 13.08 6.20 13.15
C LEU A 173 14.17 6.25 12.08
N GLN A 174 15.43 6.15 12.43
CA GLN A 174 16.55 6.10 11.48
C GLN A 174 16.40 4.89 10.55
N LEU A 175 16.18 3.71 11.10
CA LEU A 175 15.98 2.49 10.31
C LEU A 175 14.74 2.60 9.41
N ALA A 176 13.62 3.15 9.91
CA ALA A 176 12.41 3.35 9.13
C ALA A 176 12.65 4.28 7.94
N MET A 177 13.36 5.39 8.15
CA MET A 177 13.72 6.32 7.08
C MET A 177 14.61 5.65 6.03
N ASP A 178 15.56 4.84 6.44
CA ASP A 178 16.48 4.14 5.52
C ASP A 178 15.74 3.10 4.68
N VAL A 179 14.76 2.38 5.26
CA VAL A 179 13.90 1.45 4.54
C VAL A 179 13.08 2.19 3.49
N LEU A 180 12.41 3.29 3.87
CA LEU A 180 11.57 4.08 2.96
C LEU A 180 12.38 4.74 1.84
N ARG A 181 13.58 5.27 2.14
CA ARG A 181 14.47 5.87 1.13
C ARG A 181 14.90 4.84 0.08
N ARG A 182 15.28 3.63 0.50
CA ARG A 182 15.63 2.55 -0.44
C ARG A 182 14.49 2.22 -1.38
N LYS A 183 13.25 2.16 -0.89
CA LYS A 183 12.06 1.86 -1.71
C LYS A 183 11.62 3.00 -2.63
N LYS A 184 11.95 4.25 -2.30
CA LYS A 184 11.66 5.38 -3.18
C LYS A 184 12.55 5.37 -4.44
N ASN A 185 13.72 4.76 -4.37
CA ASN A 185 14.72 4.73 -5.44
C ASN A 185 14.63 3.44 -6.30
N THR A 186 13.66 2.57 -6.01
CA THR A 186 13.33 1.36 -6.78
C THR A 186 12.05 1.55 -7.56
#